data_8390f2b9144f0e0c6edce8a1b50d9943
#
_entry.id   8390f2b9144f0e0c6edce8a1b50d9943
#
_cell.length_a   1.000
_cell.length_b   1.000
_cell.length_c   1.000
_cell.angle_alpha   90.00
_cell.angle_beta   90.00
_cell.angle_gamma   90.00
#
_symmetry.space_group_name_H-M   'P 1'
#
loop_
_entity.id
_entity.type
_entity.pdbx_description
1 polymer ?
#
loop_
_entity_poly.entity_id
_entity_poly.type
_entity_poly.pdbx_seq_one_letter_code
_entity_poly.pdbx_strand_id
1 'polypeptide(L)'
;MNRKIEKQIRKKGKKKRFYLSIFAFIMLLFVPVFVYASEMKSDGKTTQVIEEENKTVRVGYFPYSNFQEGSYGEHKQGAGYEYLQKISYITGWKYEYVYGSFKECLDMLADGKIDILGSVSYTPERAESIDFSTYAEGTEKYWIYTREDHTDLTDGDLKQMNGCRIGVADGSYQKDLLEKWLDSNQIHAEVVACKGYGK
;
A
#
# COMPACT_ATOMS: atom_id res chain seq x y z
N MET A 1 -65.94 19.74 37.19
CA MET A 1 -64.98 20.03 36.12
C MET A 1 -63.85 20.87 36.73
N ASN A 2 -62.63 20.59 36.98
CA ASN A 2 -61.73 19.61 36.44
C ASN A 2 -60.42 19.60 37.26
N ARG A 3 -60.40 18.99 38.43
CA ARG A 3 -59.11 18.75 39.14
C ARG A 3 -58.14 17.84 38.39
N LYS A 4 -58.62 17.07 37.43
CA LYS A 4 -57.80 16.18 36.60
C LYS A 4 -57.02 16.96 35.50
N ILE A 5 -57.64 18.00 34.95
CA ILE A 5 -57.02 18.79 33.86
C ILE A 5 -55.92 19.70 34.44
N GLU A 6 -56.13 20.33 35.59
CA GLU A 6 -55.09 21.13 36.26
C GLU A 6 -53.87 20.32 36.67
N LYS A 7 -54.07 19.06 37.14
CA LYS A 7 -52.94 18.16 37.47
C LYS A 7 -52.15 17.76 36.22
N GLN A 8 -52.80 17.62 35.09
CA GLN A 8 -52.11 17.30 33.80
C GLN A 8 -51.28 18.49 33.28
N ILE A 9 -51.79 19.70 33.36
CA ILE A 9 -51.10 20.93 32.94
C ILE A 9 -49.90 21.20 33.84
N ARG A 10 -50.05 21.00 35.16
CA ARG A 10 -48.96 21.17 36.14
C ARG A 10 -47.85 20.13 35.97
N LYS A 11 -48.18 18.89 35.55
CA LYS A 11 -47.17 17.86 35.23
C LYS A 11 -46.42 18.16 33.92
N LYS A 12 -47.12 18.68 32.89
CA LYS A 12 -46.47 19.06 31.61
C LYS A 12 -45.54 20.27 31.80
N GLY A 13 -45.91 21.27 32.62
CA GLY A 13 -45.09 22.43 32.92
C GLY A 13 -43.81 22.08 33.70
N LYS A 14 -43.91 21.14 34.67
CA LYS A 14 -42.74 20.66 35.43
C LYS A 14 -41.77 19.85 34.56
N LYS A 15 -42.27 19.01 33.63
CA LYS A 15 -41.41 18.29 32.68
C LYS A 15 -40.67 19.25 31.72
N LYS A 16 -41.33 20.25 31.15
CA LYS A 16 -40.71 21.25 30.29
C LYS A 16 -39.59 22.05 30.99
N ARG A 17 -39.83 22.45 32.27
CA ARG A 17 -38.81 23.15 33.07
C ARG A 17 -37.61 22.24 33.40
N PHE A 18 -37.84 20.96 33.61
CA PHE A 18 -36.79 20.00 33.93
C PHE A 18 -35.89 19.76 32.68
N TYR A 19 -36.45 19.59 31.48
CA TYR A 19 -35.68 19.46 30.25
C TYR A 19 -34.92 20.74 29.88
N LEU A 20 -35.50 21.92 30.13
CA LEU A 20 -34.81 23.19 29.89
C LEU A 20 -33.62 23.38 30.84
N SER A 21 -33.71 22.93 32.07
CA SER A 21 -32.63 22.97 33.05
C SER A 21 -31.50 22.00 32.72
N ILE A 22 -31.81 20.78 32.21
CA ILE A 22 -30.82 19.81 31.79
C ILE A 22 -30.08 20.30 30.52
N PHE A 23 -30.81 20.92 29.57
CA PHE A 23 -30.20 21.46 28.35
C PHE A 23 -29.25 22.63 28.63
N ALA A 24 -29.64 23.52 29.58
CA ALA A 24 -28.78 24.61 30.03
C ALA A 24 -27.53 24.10 30.76
N PHE A 25 -27.65 23.02 31.57
CA PHE A 25 -26.54 22.43 32.27
C PHE A 25 -25.56 21.71 31.34
N ILE A 26 -26.05 21.02 30.28
CA ILE A 26 -25.24 20.39 29.25
C ILE A 26 -24.49 21.45 28.41
N MET A 27 -25.15 22.58 28.07
CA MET A 27 -24.50 23.70 27.39
C MET A 27 -23.38 24.33 28.22
N LEU A 28 -23.52 24.40 29.55
CA LEU A 28 -22.50 24.95 30.45
C LEU A 28 -21.27 24.02 30.60
N LEU A 29 -21.43 22.72 30.39
CA LEU A 29 -20.32 21.74 30.39
C LEU A 29 -19.54 21.71 29.10
N PHE A 30 -20.15 22.13 27.98
CA PHE A 30 -19.47 22.15 26.66
C PHE A 30 -18.69 23.44 26.38
N VAL A 31 -19.03 24.55 27.06
CA VAL A 31 -18.33 25.84 26.87
C VAL A 31 -16.85 25.77 27.26
N PRO A 32 -16.41 25.12 28.35
CA PRO A 32 -15.00 25.04 28.67
C PRO A 32 -14.21 24.12 27.71
N VAL A 33 -14.86 23.11 27.12
CA VAL A 33 -14.17 22.22 26.12
C VAL A 33 -13.93 22.96 24.82
N PHE A 34 -14.83 23.84 24.39
CA PHE A 34 -14.62 24.64 23.17
C PHE A 34 -13.58 25.76 23.37
N VAL A 35 -13.49 26.35 24.55
CA VAL A 35 -12.47 27.36 24.90
C VAL A 35 -11.11 26.69 25.05
N TYR A 36 -11.01 25.45 25.57
CA TYR A 36 -9.77 24.70 25.65
C TYR A 36 -9.27 24.27 24.27
N ALA A 37 -10.14 23.99 23.30
CA ALA A 37 -9.76 23.65 21.95
C ALA A 37 -9.24 24.86 21.14
N SER A 38 -9.63 26.10 21.51
CA SER A 38 -9.18 27.32 20.82
C SER A 38 -7.85 27.87 21.36
N GLU A 39 -7.37 27.39 22.51
CA GLU A 39 -6.07 27.77 23.09
C GLU A 39 -4.95 26.76 22.85
N MET A 40 -5.18 25.66 22.12
CA MET A 40 -4.08 24.88 21.56
C MET A 40 -3.40 25.72 20.48
N LYS A 41 -2.44 26.53 20.93
CA LYS A 41 -1.45 27.16 20.06
C LYS A 41 -0.92 26.07 19.12
N SER A 42 -1.06 26.29 17.82
CA SER A 42 -0.37 25.56 16.77
C SER A 42 1.13 25.61 17.09
N ASP A 43 1.65 24.60 17.78
CA ASP A 43 3.07 24.36 17.80
C ASP A 43 3.48 24.12 16.35
N GLY A 44 4.63 24.70 15.91
CA GLY A 44 5.12 24.66 14.54
C GLY A 44 5.22 23.25 13.91
N LYS A 45 5.01 22.20 14.70
CA LYS A 45 4.87 20.81 14.31
C LYS A 45 3.58 20.52 13.52
N THR A 46 2.46 21.21 13.82
CA THR A 46 1.18 21.03 13.09
C THR A 46 1.25 21.61 11.68
N THR A 47 2.02 22.68 11.49
CA THR A 47 2.20 23.30 10.17
C THR A 47 3.07 22.43 9.24
N GLN A 48 4.08 21.73 9.78
CA GLN A 48 4.90 20.77 9.02
C GLN A 48 4.08 19.55 8.58
N VAL A 49 3.20 19.01 9.45
CA VAL A 49 2.33 17.88 9.10
C VAL A 49 1.33 18.26 7.99
N ILE A 50 0.82 19.51 7.97
CA ILE A 50 -0.12 19.97 6.93
C ILE A 50 0.57 20.18 5.57
N GLU A 51 1.86 20.59 5.55
CA GLU A 51 2.64 20.67 4.30
C GLU A 51 2.98 19.29 3.75
N GLU A 52 3.26 18.29 4.60
CA GLU A 52 3.46 16.90 4.17
C GLU A 52 2.17 16.23 3.67
N GLU A 53 1.00 16.55 4.26
CA GLU A 53 -0.31 16.02 3.86
C GLU A 53 -0.74 16.32 2.41
N ASN A 54 -0.12 17.26 1.71
CA ASN A 54 -0.44 17.60 0.32
C ASN A 54 0.70 17.30 -0.66
N LYS A 55 1.70 16.54 -0.23
CA LYS A 55 2.84 16.20 -1.08
C LYS A 55 2.39 15.30 -2.23
N THR A 56 2.75 15.69 -3.46
CA THR A 56 2.64 14.82 -4.62
C THR A 56 3.87 13.91 -4.67
N VAL A 57 3.64 12.59 -4.77
CA VAL A 57 4.67 11.56 -4.78
C VAL A 57 4.57 10.78 -6.09
N ARG A 58 5.65 10.70 -6.84
CA ARG A 58 5.74 9.97 -8.10
C ARG A 58 6.00 8.49 -7.79
N VAL A 59 5.12 7.63 -8.26
CA VAL A 59 5.15 6.18 -7.99
C VAL A 59 5.38 5.43 -9.27
N GLY A 60 6.42 4.59 -9.32
CA GLY A 60 6.65 3.67 -10.42
C GLY A 60 5.54 2.63 -10.49
N TYR A 61 4.96 2.46 -11.68
CA TYR A 61 3.85 1.55 -11.90
C TYR A 61 4.13 0.64 -13.10
N PHE A 62 4.33 -0.65 -12.81
CA PHE A 62 4.60 -1.70 -13.80
C PHE A 62 3.58 -2.82 -13.68
N PRO A 63 3.18 -3.49 -14.77
CA PRO A 63 2.23 -4.59 -14.72
C PRO A 63 2.77 -5.78 -13.92
N TYR A 64 2.06 -6.14 -12.83
CA TYR A 64 2.38 -7.29 -12.01
C TYR A 64 1.09 -7.92 -11.49
N SER A 65 0.76 -9.12 -11.97
CA SER A 65 -0.50 -9.81 -11.69
C SER A 65 -0.77 -9.92 -10.18
N ASN A 66 -2.00 -9.61 -9.77
CA ASN A 66 -2.50 -9.59 -8.39
C ASN A 66 -1.82 -8.57 -7.46
N PHE A 67 -0.72 -7.96 -7.88
CA PHE A 67 0.00 -6.98 -7.07
C PHE A 67 -0.25 -5.55 -7.56
N GLN A 68 -0.08 -5.30 -8.87
CA GLN A 68 -0.16 -3.97 -9.45
C GLN A 68 -0.72 -4.07 -10.87
N GLU A 69 -2.03 -3.93 -11.03
CA GLU A 69 -2.75 -4.10 -12.28
C GLU A 69 -3.42 -2.80 -12.74
N GLY A 70 -3.72 -2.72 -14.04
CA GLY A 70 -4.30 -1.56 -14.69
C GLY A 70 -3.24 -0.66 -15.33
N SER A 71 -3.32 -0.50 -16.64
CA SER A 71 -2.47 0.38 -17.44
C SER A 71 -2.91 1.85 -17.29
N TYR A 72 -2.25 2.75 -18.05
CA TYR A 72 -2.63 4.16 -18.08
C TYR A 72 -4.10 4.34 -18.51
N GLY A 73 -4.87 5.05 -17.69
CA GLY A 73 -6.29 5.29 -17.92
C GLY A 73 -7.23 4.14 -17.52
N GLU A 74 -6.69 2.98 -17.16
CA GLU A 74 -7.47 1.85 -16.68
C GLU A 74 -7.67 1.88 -15.16
N HIS A 75 -8.63 1.09 -14.67
CA HIS A 75 -8.85 0.90 -13.25
C HIS A 75 -7.64 0.18 -12.63
N LYS A 76 -7.09 0.76 -11.59
CA LYS A 76 -5.97 0.19 -10.84
C LYS A 76 -6.46 -0.70 -9.73
N GLN A 77 -5.81 -1.84 -9.54
CA GLN A 77 -6.10 -2.80 -8.48
C GLN A 77 -4.87 -3.62 -8.11
N GLY A 78 -5.01 -4.47 -7.09
CA GLY A 78 -3.97 -5.36 -6.61
C GLY A 78 -3.40 -4.95 -5.26
N ALA A 79 -2.73 -5.89 -4.59
CA ALA A 79 -2.29 -5.73 -3.20
C ALA A 79 -1.34 -4.53 -3.01
N GLY A 80 -0.40 -4.32 -3.93
CA GLY A 80 0.53 -3.18 -3.87
C GLY A 80 -0.17 -1.84 -4.10
N TYR A 81 -1.13 -1.80 -5.04
CA TYR A 81 -1.95 -0.61 -5.23
C TYR A 81 -2.76 -0.26 -3.98
N GLU A 82 -3.43 -1.24 -3.38
CA GLU A 82 -4.22 -1.03 -2.16
C GLU A 82 -3.36 -0.63 -0.97
N TYR A 83 -2.14 -1.18 -0.88
CA TYR A 83 -1.17 -0.79 0.15
C TYR A 83 -0.78 0.69 0.02
N LEU A 84 -0.48 1.15 -1.19
CA LEU A 84 -0.21 2.56 -1.47
C LEU A 84 -1.42 3.45 -1.12
N GLN A 85 -2.66 3.02 -1.43
CA GLN A 85 -3.85 3.78 -1.05
C GLN A 85 -3.98 3.95 0.48
N LYS A 86 -3.60 2.92 1.26
CA LYS A 86 -3.59 3.02 2.73
C LYS A 86 -2.53 4.00 3.22
N ILE A 87 -1.34 4.01 2.61
CA ILE A 87 -0.30 5.00 2.93
C ILE A 87 -0.80 6.41 2.60
N SER A 88 -1.39 6.62 1.41
CA SER A 88 -2.00 7.89 1.02
C SER A 88 -3.05 8.37 2.03
N TYR A 89 -3.91 7.47 2.49
CA TYR A 89 -4.93 7.79 3.49
C TYR A 89 -4.34 8.27 4.82
N ILE A 90 -3.20 7.68 5.25
CA ILE A 90 -2.54 8.03 6.51
C ILE A 90 -1.71 9.31 6.38
N THR A 91 -1.03 9.50 5.25
CA THR A 91 -0.07 10.58 5.04
C THR A 91 -0.66 11.81 4.36
N GLY A 92 -1.82 11.68 3.72
CA GLY A 92 -2.39 12.71 2.85
C GLY A 92 -1.66 12.85 1.50
N TRP A 93 -0.69 12.00 1.20
CA TRP A 93 0.05 12.06 -0.06
C TRP A 93 -0.84 11.81 -1.27
N LYS A 94 -0.59 12.55 -2.35
CA LYS A 94 -1.22 12.35 -3.66
C LYS A 94 -0.25 11.65 -4.58
N TYR A 95 -0.70 10.58 -5.24
CA TYR A 95 0.19 9.81 -6.13
C TYR A 95 0.02 10.22 -7.59
N GLU A 96 1.17 10.40 -8.23
CA GLU A 96 1.33 10.46 -9.68
C GLU A 96 1.99 9.15 -10.13
N TYR A 97 1.27 8.34 -10.92
CA TYR A 97 1.77 7.06 -11.39
C TYR A 97 2.57 7.22 -12.68
N VAL A 98 3.82 6.79 -12.66
CA VAL A 98 4.75 6.79 -13.79
C VAL A 98 4.90 5.34 -14.28
N TYR A 99 4.48 5.10 -15.51
CA TYR A 99 4.40 3.76 -16.09
C TYR A 99 5.69 3.35 -16.78
N GLY A 100 6.06 2.08 -16.65
CA GLY A 100 7.21 1.46 -17.31
C GLY A 100 7.24 -0.05 -17.07
N SER A 101 8.26 -0.72 -17.57
CA SER A 101 8.64 -2.06 -17.11
C SER A 101 9.25 -1.98 -15.72
N PHE A 102 9.37 -3.10 -15.01
CA PHE A 102 10.03 -3.13 -13.70
C PHE A 102 11.44 -2.53 -13.74
N LYS A 103 12.22 -2.93 -14.77
CA LYS A 103 13.59 -2.41 -14.95
C LYS A 103 13.59 -0.90 -15.19
N GLU A 104 12.72 -0.38 -16.05
CA GLU A 104 12.62 1.07 -16.30
C GLU A 104 12.22 1.82 -15.04
N CYS A 105 11.28 1.30 -14.25
CA CYS A 105 10.90 1.89 -12.96
C CYS A 105 12.07 1.88 -11.96
N LEU A 106 12.86 0.81 -11.91
CA LEU A 106 14.03 0.73 -11.06
C LEU A 106 15.10 1.75 -11.46
N ASP A 107 15.37 1.89 -12.75
CA ASP A 107 16.29 2.89 -13.30
C ASP A 107 15.78 4.32 -12.99
N MET A 108 14.47 4.57 -13.16
CA MET A 108 13.84 5.86 -12.83
C MET A 108 13.92 6.19 -11.34
N LEU A 109 13.84 5.18 -10.45
CA LEU A 109 14.00 5.38 -9.01
C LEU A 109 15.44 5.80 -8.68
N ALA A 110 16.42 5.08 -9.20
CA ALA A 110 17.84 5.40 -9.02
C ALA A 110 18.22 6.80 -9.57
N ASP A 111 17.58 7.22 -10.67
CA ASP A 111 17.76 8.54 -11.28
C ASP A 111 16.97 9.66 -10.56
N GLY A 112 16.15 9.36 -9.55
CA GLY A 112 15.28 10.33 -8.88
C GLY A 112 14.12 10.85 -9.73
N LYS A 113 13.76 10.14 -10.80
CA LYS A 113 12.61 10.47 -11.67
C LYS A 113 11.29 10.03 -11.07
N ILE A 114 11.30 9.03 -10.19
CA ILE A 114 10.21 8.63 -9.31
C ILE A 114 10.68 8.61 -7.86
N ASP A 115 9.74 8.67 -6.93
CA ASP A 115 10.02 8.80 -5.50
C ASP A 115 9.82 7.47 -4.76
N ILE A 116 8.92 6.61 -5.25
CA ILE A 116 8.59 5.32 -4.63
C ILE A 116 8.44 4.25 -5.72
N LEU A 117 8.93 3.05 -5.40
CA LEU A 117 8.68 1.83 -6.17
C LEU A 117 8.40 0.68 -5.21
N GLY A 118 7.25 0.04 -5.33
CA GLY A 118 6.89 -1.17 -4.57
C GLY A 118 7.47 -2.44 -5.18
N SER A 119 7.45 -3.56 -4.43
CA SER A 119 7.91 -4.89 -4.87
C SER A 119 9.38 -4.96 -5.30
N VAL A 120 10.23 -4.17 -4.65
CA VAL A 120 11.68 -4.21 -4.90
C VAL A 120 12.35 -5.05 -3.82
N SER A 121 12.88 -6.22 -4.22
CA SER A 121 13.69 -7.05 -3.31
C SER A 121 14.98 -6.32 -2.96
N TYR A 122 15.32 -6.32 -1.66
CA TYR A 122 16.59 -5.78 -1.18
C TYR A 122 17.76 -6.59 -1.74
N THR A 123 18.75 -5.88 -2.28
CA THR A 123 20.11 -6.42 -2.52
C THR A 123 21.14 -5.35 -2.14
N PRO A 124 22.37 -5.77 -1.72
CA PRO A 124 23.45 -4.81 -1.42
C PRO A 124 23.72 -3.84 -2.58
N GLU A 125 23.72 -4.34 -3.81
CA GLU A 125 24.00 -3.55 -5.02
C GLU A 125 22.94 -2.47 -5.23
N ARG A 126 21.66 -2.80 -5.02
CA ARG A 126 20.56 -1.82 -5.12
C ARG A 126 20.64 -0.78 -4.01
N ALA A 127 21.03 -1.19 -2.80
CA ALA A 127 21.18 -0.28 -1.66
C ALA A 127 22.32 0.75 -1.83
N GLU A 128 23.19 0.61 -2.84
CA GLU A 128 24.17 1.63 -3.19
C GLU A 128 23.54 2.85 -3.89
N SER A 129 22.37 2.68 -4.51
CA SER A 129 21.72 3.73 -5.32
C SER A 129 20.31 4.09 -4.91
N ILE A 130 19.65 3.26 -4.09
CA ILE A 130 18.26 3.47 -3.63
C ILE A 130 18.13 3.17 -2.13
N ASP A 131 17.26 3.93 -1.45
CA ASP A 131 16.93 3.69 -0.06
C ASP A 131 15.78 2.68 0.08
N PHE A 132 15.86 1.82 1.09
CA PHE A 132 14.82 0.85 1.41
C PHE A 132 14.08 1.23 2.70
N SER A 133 12.78 0.95 2.75
CA SER A 133 11.98 1.09 3.96
C SER A 133 12.50 0.16 5.07
N THR A 134 12.39 0.58 6.34
CA THR A 134 12.80 -0.21 7.50
C THR A 134 12.04 -1.54 7.60
N TYR A 135 10.77 -1.55 7.16
CA TYR A 135 9.92 -2.74 7.18
C TYR A 135 9.60 -3.16 5.75
N ALA A 136 9.66 -4.47 5.50
CA ALA A 136 9.29 -5.02 4.22
C ALA A 136 7.78 -4.88 3.98
N GLU A 137 7.40 -4.58 2.75
CA GLU A 137 6.01 -4.56 2.28
C GLU A 137 5.35 -5.93 2.38
N GLY A 138 6.14 -7.00 2.16
CA GLY A 138 5.71 -8.39 2.24
C GLY A 138 6.86 -9.35 2.04
N THR A 139 6.52 -10.63 1.93
CA THR A 139 7.46 -11.70 1.59
C THR A 139 6.95 -12.45 0.37
N GLU A 140 7.84 -12.82 -0.52
CA GLU A 140 7.53 -13.56 -1.73
C GLU A 140 8.05 -14.99 -1.65
N LYS A 141 7.32 -15.90 -2.30
CA LYS A 141 7.77 -17.26 -2.59
C LYS A 141 7.84 -17.43 -4.11
N TYR A 142 8.92 -18.02 -4.58
CA TYR A 142 9.12 -18.24 -6.01
C TYR A 142 8.90 -19.71 -6.35
N TRP A 143 8.21 -19.93 -7.45
CA TRP A 143 7.90 -21.23 -7.98
C TRP A 143 8.32 -21.28 -9.46
N ILE A 144 8.81 -22.41 -9.91
CA ILE A 144 9.03 -22.67 -11.33
C ILE A 144 7.74 -23.29 -11.88
N TYR A 145 7.20 -22.69 -12.93
CA TYR A 145 5.99 -23.15 -13.58
C TYR A 145 6.34 -23.73 -14.96
N THR A 146 5.61 -24.75 -15.35
CA THR A 146 5.63 -25.29 -16.70
C THR A 146 4.24 -25.26 -17.32
N ARG A 147 4.12 -25.41 -18.63
CA ARG A 147 2.82 -25.54 -19.28
C ARG A 147 2.20 -26.90 -18.93
N GLU A 148 0.88 -26.93 -18.88
CA GLU A 148 0.12 -28.15 -18.54
C GLU A 148 0.37 -29.30 -19.53
N ASP A 149 0.64 -28.98 -20.80
CA ASP A 149 0.96 -29.97 -21.84
C ASP A 149 2.42 -30.47 -21.81
N HIS A 150 3.25 -29.98 -20.93
CA HIS A 150 4.64 -30.38 -20.75
C HIS A 150 4.74 -31.53 -19.76
N THR A 151 4.49 -32.74 -20.23
CA THR A 151 4.33 -33.96 -19.40
C THR A 151 5.64 -34.65 -19.02
N ASP A 152 6.78 -34.20 -19.55
CA ASP A 152 8.14 -34.70 -19.31
C ASP A 152 8.81 -34.08 -18.06
N LEU A 153 8.18 -33.09 -17.40
CA LEU A 153 8.61 -32.55 -16.13
C LEU A 153 7.70 -33.05 -15.02
N THR A 154 8.24 -33.78 -14.07
CA THR A 154 7.51 -34.31 -12.91
C THR A 154 7.95 -33.58 -11.66
N ASP A 155 6.99 -33.15 -10.83
CA ASP A 155 7.29 -32.51 -9.55
C ASP A 155 8.19 -33.39 -8.68
N GLY A 156 9.24 -32.79 -8.13
CA GLY A 156 10.24 -33.45 -7.28
C GLY A 156 11.41 -34.11 -8.04
N ASP A 157 11.36 -34.29 -9.35
CA ASP A 157 12.52 -34.77 -10.10
C ASP A 157 13.28 -33.61 -10.78
N LEU A 158 14.17 -33.00 -10.01
CA LEU A 158 14.95 -31.84 -10.45
C LEU A 158 15.89 -32.13 -11.63
N LYS A 159 16.29 -33.41 -11.84
CA LYS A 159 17.21 -33.78 -12.93
C LYS A 159 16.60 -33.60 -14.32
N GLN A 160 15.28 -33.67 -14.42
CA GLN A 160 14.53 -33.40 -15.66
C GLN A 160 14.64 -31.96 -16.15
N MET A 161 15.08 -31.05 -15.27
CA MET A 161 15.31 -29.64 -15.62
C MET A 161 16.63 -29.42 -16.38
N ASN A 162 17.51 -30.41 -16.46
CA ASN A 162 18.73 -30.27 -17.23
C ASN A 162 18.44 -30.05 -18.74
N GLY A 163 19.06 -29.03 -19.32
CA GLY A 163 18.84 -28.63 -20.70
C GLY A 163 17.58 -27.79 -20.94
N CYS A 164 16.76 -27.56 -19.90
CA CYS A 164 15.61 -26.69 -20.01
C CYS A 164 16.01 -25.21 -20.10
N ARG A 165 15.08 -24.39 -20.63
CA ARG A 165 15.16 -22.92 -20.63
C ARG A 165 14.15 -22.38 -19.63
N ILE A 166 14.62 -21.59 -18.65
CA ILE A 166 13.79 -21.06 -17.58
C ILE A 166 13.74 -19.53 -17.71
N GLY A 167 12.55 -19.00 -17.96
CA GLY A 167 12.33 -17.56 -18.08
C GLY A 167 12.24 -16.88 -16.71
N VAL A 168 12.88 -15.73 -16.56
CA VAL A 168 12.76 -14.83 -15.42
C VAL A 168 12.53 -13.41 -15.89
N ALA A 169 11.93 -12.55 -15.07
CA ALA A 169 11.77 -11.14 -15.41
C ALA A 169 13.13 -10.44 -15.48
N ASP A 170 13.34 -9.64 -16.54
CA ASP A 170 14.56 -8.85 -16.71
C ASP A 170 14.75 -7.85 -15.57
N GLY A 171 15.99 -7.75 -15.06
CA GLY A 171 16.36 -6.88 -13.94
C GLY A 171 15.83 -7.35 -12.59
N SER A 172 15.18 -8.51 -12.50
CA SER A 172 14.65 -9.06 -11.25
C SER A 172 15.73 -9.82 -10.46
N TYR A 173 15.60 -9.78 -9.11
CA TYR A 173 16.44 -10.58 -8.22
C TYR A 173 16.18 -12.09 -8.34
N GLN A 174 15.04 -12.48 -8.92
CA GLN A 174 14.71 -13.88 -9.19
C GLN A 174 15.77 -14.58 -10.04
N LYS A 175 16.41 -13.86 -10.98
CA LYS A 175 17.49 -14.42 -11.80
C LYS A 175 18.63 -14.92 -10.90
N ASP A 176 19.16 -14.09 -10.03
CA ASP A 176 20.29 -14.43 -9.17
C ASP A 176 19.92 -15.56 -8.20
N LEU A 177 18.70 -15.55 -7.67
CA LEU A 177 18.19 -16.62 -6.81
C LEU A 177 18.09 -17.95 -7.57
N LEU A 178 17.56 -17.92 -8.80
CA LEU A 178 17.43 -19.11 -9.63
C LEU A 178 18.79 -19.69 -10.00
N GLU A 179 19.73 -18.86 -10.47
CA GLU A 179 21.08 -19.29 -10.82
C GLU A 179 21.78 -19.96 -9.62
N LYS A 180 21.75 -19.34 -8.44
CA LYS A 180 22.29 -19.93 -7.20
C LYS A 180 21.62 -21.24 -6.82
N TRP A 181 20.30 -21.33 -7.01
CA TRP A 181 19.55 -22.54 -6.70
C TRP A 181 19.87 -23.68 -7.69
N LEU A 182 19.99 -23.38 -8.98
CA LEU A 182 20.40 -24.34 -10.01
C LEU A 182 21.80 -24.91 -9.72
N ASP A 183 22.75 -24.03 -9.43
CA ASP A 183 24.13 -24.43 -9.09
C ASP A 183 24.14 -25.30 -7.83
N SER A 184 23.43 -24.93 -6.78
CA SER A 184 23.36 -25.67 -5.53
C SER A 184 22.75 -27.08 -5.69
N ASN A 185 21.88 -27.26 -6.68
CA ASN A 185 21.25 -28.54 -7.00
C ASN A 185 21.91 -29.28 -8.18
N GLN A 186 23.03 -28.75 -8.72
CA GLN A 186 23.75 -29.33 -9.84
C GLN A 186 22.87 -29.51 -11.10
N ILE A 187 22.00 -28.52 -11.36
CA ILE A 187 21.11 -28.51 -12.52
C ILE A 187 21.66 -27.57 -13.58
N HIS A 188 21.83 -28.10 -14.80
CA HIS A 188 22.30 -27.34 -15.96
C HIS A 188 21.11 -26.91 -16.82
N ALA A 189 20.54 -25.73 -16.52
CA ALA A 189 19.47 -25.11 -17.27
C ALA A 189 19.88 -23.70 -17.74
N GLU A 190 19.33 -23.25 -18.87
CA GLU A 190 19.55 -21.90 -19.39
C GLU A 190 18.56 -20.92 -18.74
N VAL A 191 19.05 -19.90 -18.05
CA VAL A 191 18.22 -18.83 -17.49
C VAL A 191 18.07 -17.70 -18.51
N VAL A 192 16.84 -17.43 -18.93
CA VAL A 192 16.51 -16.46 -19.99
C VAL A 192 15.80 -15.25 -19.39
N ALA A 193 16.39 -14.05 -19.54
CA ALA A 193 15.73 -12.81 -19.14
C ALA A 193 14.59 -12.45 -20.11
N CYS A 194 13.39 -12.26 -19.58
CA CYS A 194 12.18 -11.93 -20.32
C CYS A 194 11.73 -10.50 -20.02
N LYS A 195 11.34 -9.75 -21.04
CA LYS A 195 10.75 -8.41 -20.84
C LYS A 195 9.32 -8.53 -20.32
N GLY A 196 9.10 -8.08 -19.11
CA GLY A 196 7.78 -8.06 -18.42
C GLY A 196 7.44 -9.36 -17.68
N TYR A 197 6.53 -9.22 -16.74
CA TYR A 197 5.89 -10.35 -16.05
C TYR A 197 4.77 -10.84 -16.97
N GLY A 198 5.03 -11.89 -17.74
CA GLY A 198 4.19 -12.55 -18.73
C GLY A 198 2.71 -12.14 -18.89
N LYS A 199 2.27 -12.18 -20.14
CA LYS A 199 0.83 -12.24 -20.45
C LYS A 199 0.38 -13.69 -20.45
#